data_cdd9ee5e447b693e8a9d326795ad7302
#
_entry.id   cdd9ee5e447b693e8a9d326795ad7302
#
_cell.length_a   1.000
_cell.length_b   1.000
_cell.length_c   1.000
_cell.angle_alpha   90.00
_cell.angle_beta   90.00
_cell.angle_gamma   90.00
#
_symmetry.space_group_name_H-M   'P 1'
#
loop_
_entity.id
_entity.type
_entity.pdbx_description
1 polymer ?
#
loop_
_entity_poly.entity_id
_entity_poly.type
_entity_poly.pdbx_seq_one_letter_code
_entity_poly.pdbx_strand_id
1 'polypeptide(L)'
;KAIDRLEIEEFWKFNGGGKYLHSKFTDTEEFRMKRERLRGKWLEIHAQYPDKSSSQIRKNNDGVYAWLKRYDSEWMEENYRRIKTVVNTVDWDKRDAELLPKVKEVIKEMKEGKPERITWSTVGGKLGISGWLSKRKEKLPLTKAYIDSELENLEEFHIRKIKWGIGEIDRQGKEMTLWNLAETAGVKPRYMEKVQEKIKEALEDEGYDANFLTF
;
A
#
# COMPACT_ATOMS: atom_id res chain seq x y z
N LYS A 1 -3.14 16.01 58.18
CA LYS A 1 -4.29 15.09 58.30
C LYS A 1 -4.47 14.45 56.96
N ALA A 2 -4.34 13.13 56.87
CA ALA A 2 -4.64 12.42 55.63
C ALA A 2 -6.12 12.58 55.33
N ILE A 3 -6.45 13.13 54.18
CA ILE A 3 -7.82 13.18 53.68
C ILE A 3 -8.22 11.76 53.40
N ASP A 4 -9.33 11.34 54.00
CA ASP A 4 -9.76 9.96 53.95
C ASP A 4 -10.05 9.52 52.49
N ARG A 5 -9.58 8.37 52.09
CA ARG A 5 -9.70 7.85 50.73
C ARG A 5 -11.16 7.71 50.29
N LEU A 6 -12.04 7.53 51.26
CA LEU A 6 -13.49 7.45 51.08
C LEU A 6 -14.12 8.80 50.68
N GLU A 7 -13.67 9.93 51.22
CA GLU A 7 -14.16 11.26 50.82
C GLU A 7 -13.79 11.62 49.39
N ILE A 8 -12.65 11.12 48.90
CA ILE A 8 -12.20 11.32 47.52
C ILE A 8 -13.06 10.46 46.56
N GLU A 9 -13.39 9.21 46.91
CA GLU A 9 -14.21 8.32 46.09
C GLU A 9 -15.68 8.76 46.04
N GLU A 10 -16.25 9.22 47.12
CA GLU A 10 -17.60 9.78 47.14
C GLU A 10 -17.72 11.08 46.34
N PHE A 11 -16.71 11.93 46.38
CA PHE A 11 -16.66 13.17 45.60
C PHE A 11 -16.56 12.90 44.09
N TRP A 12 -15.85 11.87 43.68
CA TRP A 12 -15.79 11.45 42.30
C TRP A 12 -17.10 10.91 41.73
N LYS A 13 -17.88 10.21 42.57
CA LYS A 13 -19.20 9.69 42.18
C LYS A 13 -20.24 10.82 42.03
N PHE A 14 -20.14 11.90 42.79
CA PHE A 14 -21.15 12.94 42.83
C PHE A 14 -21.00 14.06 41.78
N ASN A 15 -19.80 14.35 41.30
CA ASN A 15 -19.51 15.54 40.49
C ASN A 15 -19.09 15.27 39.01
N GLY A 16 -19.39 14.15 38.44
CA GLY A 16 -19.30 13.90 36.97
C GLY A 16 -17.97 14.35 36.33
N GLY A 17 -16.87 14.14 37.00
CA GLY A 17 -15.52 14.25 36.47
C GLY A 17 -15.11 15.60 35.88
N GLY A 18 -14.39 16.40 36.58
CA GLY A 18 -13.30 16.99 35.87
C GLY A 18 -12.93 18.45 36.08
N LYS A 19 -13.76 19.43 36.04
CA LYS A 19 -13.26 20.82 36.06
C LYS A 19 -13.19 21.49 37.43
N TYR A 20 -14.06 21.13 38.35
CA TYR A 20 -14.15 21.78 39.67
C TYR A 20 -13.16 21.28 40.71
N LEU A 21 -12.62 20.09 40.58
CA LEU A 21 -11.59 19.56 41.50
C LEU A 21 -10.20 20.19 41.26
N HIS A 22 -9.99 20.72 40.07
CA HIS A 22 -8.68 21.25 39.68
C HIS A 22 -8.24 22.43 40.54
N SER A 23 -9.16 23.35 40.92
CA SER A 23 -8.81 24.57 41.62
C SER A 23 -8.56 24.40 43.13
N LYS A 24 -9.22 23.44 43.78
CA LYS A 24 -9.07 23.22 45.24
C LYS A 24 -7.82 22.44 45.65
N PHE A 25 -7.35 21.51 44.78
CA PHE A 25 -6.19 20.67 45.10
C PHE A 25 -4.86 21.20 44.54
N THR A 26 -4.90 22.11 43.57
CA THR A 26 -3.69 22.68 42.96
C THR A 26 -2.98 23.71 43.83
N ASP A 27 -3.58 24.10 44.94
CA ASP A 27 -3.00 25.12 45.83
C ASP A 27 -2.40 24.57 47.14
N THR A 28 -2.36 23.23 47.29
CA THR A 28 -1.72 22.62 48.45
C THR A 28 -0.21 22.58 48.29
N GLU A 29 0.54 22.67 49.41
CA GLU A 29 1.98 22.57 49.41
C GLU A 29 2.45 21.19 48.84
N GLU A 30 1.73 20.13 49.21
CA GLU A 30 2.02 18.78 48.67
C GLU A 30 1.87 18.72 47.16
N PHE A 31 0.87 19.37 46.59
CA PHE A 31 0.69 19.45 45.16
C PHE A 31 1.81 20.23 44.47
N ARG A 32 2.24 21.37 45.05
CA ARG A 32 3.35 22.18 44.55
C ARG A 32 4.64 21.35 44.55
N MET A 33 4.95 20.69 45.68
CA MET A 33 6.13 19.81 45.78
C MET A 33 6.12 18.67 44.77
N LYS A 34 4.96 18.03 44.59
CA LYS A 34 4.80 16.95 43.57
C LYS A 34 5.02 17.48 42.15
N ARG A 35 4.47 18.67 41.85
CA ARG A 35 4.64 19.33 40.55
C ARG A 35 6.10 19.57 40.25
N GLU A 36 6.82 20.23 41.16
CA GLU A 36 8.25 20.52 40.98
C GLU A 36 9.09 19.23 40.84
N ARG A 37 8.80 18.23 41.64
CA ARG A 37 9.48 16.93 41.55
C ARG A 37 9.25 16.29 40.17
N LEU A 38 8.05 16.32 39.63
CA LEU A 38 7.73 15.71 38.33
C LEU A 38 8.29 16.54 37.17
N ARG A 39 8.33 17.89 37.28
CA ARG A 39 9.05 18.76 36.34
C ARG A 39 10.54 18.40 36.30
N GLY A 40 11.19 18.33 37.47
CA GLY A 40 12.59 17.94 37.58
C GLY A 40 12.85 16.59 36.93
N LYS A 41 12.03 15.58 37.27
CA LYS A 41 12.15 14.24 36.68
C LYS A 41 11.96 14.23 35.16
N TRP A 42 11.04 15.03 34.62
CA TRP A 42 10.86 15.14 33.18
C TRP A 42 12.07 15.74 32.47
N LEU A 43 12.65 16.81 33.05
CA LEU A 43 13.87 17.45 32.52
C LEU A 43 15.09 16.52 32.62
N GLU A 44 15.24 15.80 33.74
CA GLU A 44 16.31 14.82 33.93
C GLU A 44 16.27 13.73 32.85
N ILE A 45 15.09 13.15 32.60
CA ILE A 45 14.91 12.13 31.56
C ILE A 45 15.24 12.71 30.18
N HIS A 46 14.85 13.96 29.92
CA HIS A 46 15.20 14.63 28.67
C HIS A 46 16.70 14.91 28.52
N ALA A 47 17.41 15.17 29.62
CA ALA A 47 18.85 15.32 29.62
C ALA A 47 19.59 14.00 29.37
N GLN A 48 19.05 12.88 29.89
CA GLN A 48 19.60 11.53 29.65
C GLN A 48 19.45 11.09 28.18
N TYR A 49 18.45 11.60 27.48
CA TYR A 49 18.14 11.22 26.11
C TYR A 49 18.02 12.44 25.18
N PRO A 50 19.12 13.13 24.88
CA PRO A 50 19.08 14.39 24.11
C PRO A 50 18.53 14.22 22.70
N ASP A 51 18.71 13.04 22.09
CA ASP A 51 18.30 12.73 20.71
C ASP A 51 16.87 12.17 20.61
N LYS A 52 16.18 11.99 21.74
CA LYS A 52 14.80 11.47 21.73
C LYS A 52 13.78 12.59 21.84
N SER A 53 12.72 12.46 21.08
CA SER A 53 11.53 13.32 21.20
C SER A 53 10.76 13.00 22.48
N SER A 54 9.98 13.97 23.00
CA SER A 54 9.09 13.74 24.14
C SER A 54 8.11 12.59 23.93
N SER A 55 7.66 12.34 22.69
CA SER A 55 6.79 11.20 22.38
C SER A 55 7.49 9.84 22.51
N GLN A 56 8.79 9.77 22.24
CA GLN A 56 9.59 8.54 22.44
C GLN A 56 9.88 8.31 23.93
N ILE A 57 10.20 9.38 24.67
CA ILE A 57 10.46 9.35 26.12
C ILE A 57 9.20 8.96 26.89
N ARG A 58 8.05 9.46 26.49
CA ARG A 58 6.75 9.18 27.10
C ARG A 58 6.45 7.69 27.20
N LYS A 59 6.81 6.88 26.20
CA LYS A 59 6.50 5.42 26.18
C LYS A 59 6.94 4.68 27.44
N ASN A 60 8.03 5.11 28.04
CA ASN A 60 8.58 4.49 29.26
C ASN A 60 8.33 5.31 30.53
N ASN A 61 7.70 6.48 30.40
CA ASN A 61 7.48 7.44 31.51
C ASN A 61 6.05 8.01 31.49
N ASP A 62 5.08 7.15 31.16
CA ASP A 62 3.68 7.56 30.93
C ASP A 62 3.05 8.22 32.15
N GLY A 63 3.35 7.77 33.39
CA GLY A 63 2.82 8.36 34.61
C GLY A 63 3.28 9.80 34.85
N VAL A 64 4.56 10.12 34.55
CA VAL A 64 5.09 11.50 34.67
C VAL A 64 4.44 12.38 33.62
N TYR A 65 4.41 11.92 32.38
CA TYR A 65 3.79 12.65 31.26
C TYR A 65 2.30 12.91 31.51
N ALA A 66 1.53 11.88 31.85
CA ALA A 66 0.09 11.97 32.04
C ALA A 66 -0.27 12.93 33.18
N TRP A 67 0.49 12.91 34.27
CA TRP A 67 0.26 13.82 35.36
C TRP A 67 0.57 15.26 34.98
N LEU A 68 1.75 15.55 34.40
CA LEU A 68 2.12 16.90 33.95
C LEU A 68 1.18 17.40 32.85
N LYS A 69 0.80 16.59 31.88
CA LYS A 69 -0.16 16.99 30.83
C LYS A 69 -1.54 17.33 31.40
N ARG A 70 -1.95 16.67 32.49
CA ARG A 70 -3.25 16.92 33.13
C ARG A 70 -3.26 18.15 34.04
N TYR A 71 -2.20 18.33 34.81
CA TYR A 71 -2.19 19.33 35.89
C TYR A 71 -1.24 20.50 35.68
N ASP A 72 -0.43 20.46 34.63
CA ASP A 72 0.59 21.45 34.33
C ASP A 72 0.82 21.55 32.81
N SER A 73 -0.29 21.65 32.08
CA SER A 73 -0.30 21.55 30.61
C SER A 73 0.50 22.64 29.92
N GLU A 74 0.47 23.88 30.43
CA GLU A 74 1.22 25.00 29.84
C GLU A 74 2.71 24.75 29.92
N TRP A 75 3.22 24.45 31.12
CA TRP A 75 4.61 24.11 31.31
C TRP A 75 5.03 22.89 30.46
N MET A 76 4.13 21.91 30.36
CA MET A 76 4.39 20.70 29.55
C MET A 76 4.47 21.01 28.06
N GLU A 77 3.70 21.95 27.55
CA GLU A 77 3.77 22.38 26.15
C GLU A 77 5.07 23.13 25.84
N GLU A 78 5.51 24.00 26.74
CA GLU A 78 6.79 24.70 26.61
C GLU A 78 7.99 23.75 26.66
N ASN A 79 7.90 22.69 27.47
CA ASN A 79 8.98 21.72 27.67
C ASN A 79 8.80 20.43 26.85
N TYR A 80 7.86 20.42 25.88
CA TYR A 80 7.63 19.30 25.00
C TYR A 80 8.53 19.36 23.76
N ARG A 81 9.60 18.58 23.77
CA ARG A 81 10.56 18.50 22.66
C ARG A 81 9.97 17.78 21.46
N ARG A 82 9.77 18.50 20.37
CA ARG A 82 9.42 17.98 19.06
C ARG A 82 10.68 17.83 18.22
N ILE A 83 11.23 16.64 18.12
CA ILE A 83 12.28 16.36 17.15
C ILE A 83 11.58 16.06 15.84
N LYS A 84 11.87 16.82 14.78
CA LYS A 84 11.49 16.45 13.42
C LYS A 84 12.25 15.18 13.10
N THR A 85 11.60 14.02 13.22
CA THR A 85 12.11 12.80 12.61
C THR A 85 12.27 13.10 11.14
N VAL A 86 13.48 12.96 10.61
CA VAL A 86 13.67 12.92 9.17
C VAL A 86 12.87 11.71 8.72
N VAL A 87 11.65 11.95 8.27
CA VAL A 87 10.89 10.93 7.57
C VAL A 87 11.74 10.66 6.33
N ASN A 88 12.31 9.47 6.23
CA ASN A 88 12.95 9.01 5.00
C ASN A 88 11.88 9.13 3.92
N THR A 89 11.85 10.25 3.25
CA THR A 89 11.00 10.49 2.10
C THR A 89 11.46 9.52 1.05
N VAL A 90 10.59 8.59 0.71
CA VAL A 90 10.86 7.62 -0.35
C VAL A 90 11.15 8.41 -1.63
N ASP A 91 12.32 8.23 -2.18
CA ASP A 91 12.68 8.75 -3.50
C ASP A 91 11.91 7.94 -4.55
N TRP A 92 10.79 8.51 -4.99
CA TRP A 92 9.88 7.86 -5.92
C TRP A 92 10.44 7.85 -7.33
N ASP A 93 11.22 8.85 -7.73
CA ASP A 93 11.82 8.94 -9.06
C ASP A 93 12.87 7.84 -9.22
N LYS A 94 13.72 7.66 -8.21
CA LYS A 94 14.66 6.54 -8.18
C LYS A 94 13.95 5.19 -8.22
N ARG A 95 12.87 5.02 -7.43
CA ARG A 95 12.10 3.77 -7.44
C ARG A 95 11.43 3.48 -8.76
N ASP A 96 10.92 4.49 -9.43
CA ASP A 96 10.30 4.36 -10.75
C ASP A 96 11.33 3.93 -11.79
N ALA A 97 12.49 4.59 -11.80
CA ALA A 97 13.60 4.24 -12.67
C ALA A 97 14.13 2.80 -12.46
N GLU A 98 14.17 2.32 -11.19
CA GLU A 98 14.58 0.95 -10.86
C GLU A 98 13.50 -0.11 -11.17
N LEU A 99 12.24 0.27 -11.15
CA LEU A 99 11.11 -0.63 -11.40
C LEU A 99 10.84 -0.83 -12.89
N LEU A 100 10.95 0.24 -13.68
CA LEU A 100 10.64 0.22 -15.11
C LEU A 100 11.32 -0.91 -15.90
N PRO A 101 12.64 -1.17 -15.77
CA PRO A 101 13.28 -2.26 -16.50
C PRO A 101 12.70 -3.64 -16.14
N LYS A 102 12.36 -3.87 -14.87
CA LYS A 102 11.74 -5.12 -14.41
C LYS A 102 10.34 -5.29 -14.99
N VAL A 103 9.57 -4.23 -15.07
CA VAL A 103 8.24 -4.22 -15.70
C VAL A 103 8.36 -4.54 -17.20
N LYS A 104 9.34 -3.94 -17.89
CA LYS A 104 9.59 -4.20 -19.32
C LYS A 104 9.92 -5.68 -19.57
N GLU A 105 10.77 -6.27 -18.74
CA GLU A 105 11.14 -7.67 -18.84
C GLU A 105 9.93 -8.58 -18.62
N VAL A 106 9.15 -8.36 -17.57
CA VAL A 106 7.93 -9.13 -17.29
C VAL A 106 6.92 -9.04 -18.44
N ILE A 107 6.68 -7.85 -18.98
CA ILE A 107 5.74 -7.68 -20.10
C ILE A 107 6.28 -8.39 -21.36
N LYS A 108 7.59 -8.35 -21.61
CA LYS A 108 8.22 -9.08 -22.69
C LYS A 108 7.98 -10.59 -22.53
N GLU A 109 8.25 -11.17 -21.37
CA GLU A 109 7.97 -12.58 -21.07
C GLU A 109 6.50 -12.95 -21.26
N MET A 110 5.56 -12.07 -20.86
CA MET A 110 4.12 -12.27 -21.06
C MET A 110 3.72 -12.24 -22.54
N LYS A 111 4.49 -11.59 -23.40
CA LYS A 111 4.26 -11.55 -24.84
C LYS A 111 4.86 -12.77 -25.55
N GLU A 112 6.04 -13.21 -25.15
CA GLU A 112 6.79 -14.31 -25.78
C GLU A 112 6.28 -15.70 -25.38
N GLY A 113 5.78 -15.86 -24.14
CA GLY A 113 5.29 -17.13 -23.64
C GLY A 113 3.83 -17.43 -23.95
N LYS A 114 3.26 -18.42 -23.22
CA LYS A 114 1.81 -18.66 -23.25
C LYS A 114 1.09 -17.38 -22.86
N PRO A 115 0.18 -16.84 -23.71
CA PRO A 115 -0.37 -15.52 -23.48
C PRO A 115 -1.16 -15.38 -22.18
N GLU A 116 -0.75 -14.44 -21.35
CA GLU A 116 -1.50 -13.93 -20.20
C GLU A 116 -1.90 -12.48 -20.50
N ARG A 117 -3.14 -12.08 -20.19
CA ARG A 117 -3.60 -10.72 -20.46
C ARG A 117 -2.78 -9.69 -19.72
N ILE A 118 -2.26 -8.70 -20.43
CA ILE A 118 -1.48 -7.61 -19.85
C ILE A 118 -2.43 -6.62 -19.17
N THR A 119 -2.38 -6.59 -17.86
CA THR A 119 -3.12 -5.68 -16.99
C THR A 119 -2.25 -5.25 -15.81
N TRP A 120 -2.60 -4.17 -15.15
CA TRP A 120 -1.92 -3.74 -13.92
C TRP A 120 -1.83 -4.85 -12.86
N SER A 121 -2.88 -5.66 -12.76
CA SER A 121 -2.93 -6.76 -11.79
C SER A 121 -1.99 -7.91 -12.15
N THR A 122 -1.98 -8.34 -13.43
CA THR A 122 -1.14 -9.46 -13.87
C THR A 122 0.33 -9.07 -13.84
N VAL A 123 0.70 -7.89 -14.33
CA VAL A 123 2.07 -7.36 -14.24
C VAL A 123 2.52 -7.25 -12.78
N GLY A 124 1.69 -6.66 -11.92
CA GLY A 124 2.00 -6.57 -10.49
C GLY A 124 2.08 -7.95 -9.80
N GLY A 125 1.27 -8.91 -10.23
CA GLY A 125 1.30 -10.30 -9.75
C GLY A 125 2.62 -10.99 -10.08
N LYS A 126 3.08 -10.91 -11.34
CA LYS A 126 4.36 -11.44 -11.78
C LYS A 126 5.55 -10.83 -11.01
N LEU A 127 5.47 -9.56 -10.69
CA LEU A 127 6.47 -8.87 -9.88
C LEU A 127 6.33 -9.12 -8.36
N GLY A 128 5.27 -9.81 -7.90
CA GLY A 128 4.99 -10.02 -6.48
C GLY A 128 4.54 -8.76 -5.73
N ILE A 129 4.09 -7.71 -6.43
CA ILE A 129 3.76 -6.38 -5.86
C ILE A 129 2.40 -5.83 -6.32
N SER A 130 1.43 -6.69 -6.72
CA SER A 130 0.20 -6.25 -7.39
C SER A 130 -0.59 -5.18 -6.63
N GLY A 131 -0.90 -5.39 -5.36
CA GLY A 131 -1.63 -4.41 -4.54
C GLY A 131 -0.82 -3.13 -4.26
N TRP A 132 0.50 -3.25 -4.15
CA TRP A 132 1.40 -2.12 -3.97
C TRP A 132 1.49 -1.28 -5.25
N LEU A 133 1.67 -1.93 -6.39
CA LEU A 133 1.81 -1.28 -7.70
C LEU A 133 0.54 -0.50 -8.05
N SER A 134 -0.62 -1.13 -7.95
CA SER A 134 -1.92 -0.52 -8.26
C SER A 134 -2.22 0.73 -7.43
N LYS A 135 -1.84 0.73 -6.12
CA LYS A 135 -2.09 1.86 -5.22
C LYS A 135 -1.11 3.03 -5.42
N ARG A 136 -0.03 2.85 -6.16
CA ARG A 136 1.06 3.83 -6.26
C ARG A 136 1.39 4.27 -7.69
N LYS A 137 0.56 3.90 -8.66
CA LYS A 137 0.77 4.27 -10.08
C LYS A 137 1.02 5.75 -10.31
N GLU A 138 0.35 6.63 -9.56
CA GLU A 138 0.55 8.08 -9.70
C GLU A 138 1.92 8.57 -9.17
N LYS A 139 2.64 7.72 -8.44
CA LYS A 139 4.00 7.99 -7.96
C LYS A 139 5.08 7.35 -8.84
N LEU A 140 4.68 6.68 -9.90
CA LEU A 140 5.53 5.90 -10.80
C LEU A 140 5.23 6.31 -12.27
N PRO A 141 5.46 7.56 -12.66
CA PRO A 141 5.01 8.08 -13.94
C PRO A 141 5.61 7.34 -15.15
N LEU A 142 6.89 6.96 -15.11
CA LEU A 142 7.55 6.22 -16.20
C LEU A 142 6.98 4.81 -16.33
N THR A 143 6.90 4.08 -15.22
CA THR A 143 6.31 2.75 -15.15
C THR A 143 4.84 2.78 -15.56
N LYS A 144 4.10 3.80 -15.10
CA LYS A 144 2.69 3.98 -15.47
C LYS A 144 2.52 4.18 -16.96
N ALA A 145 3.24 5.10 -17.54
CA ALA A 145 3.15 5.39 -18.98
C ALA A 145 3.45 4.13 -19.81
N TYR A 146 4.46 3.36 -19.41
CA TYR A 146 4.81 2.13 -20.11
C TYR A 146 3.73 1.04 -19.95
N ILE A 147 3.25 0.76 -18.73
CA ILE A 147 2.19 -0.24 -18.54
C ILE A 147 0.92 0.18 -19.28
N ASP A 148 0.52 1.46 -19.19
CA ASP A 148 -0.70 1.96 -19.85
C ASP A 148 -0.63 1.83 -21.37
N SER A 149 0.56 1.94 -21.98
CA SER A 149 0.77 1.72 -23.43
C SER A 149 0.72 0.24 -23.83
N GLU A 150 0.87 -0.68 -22.87
CA GLU A 150 0.90 -2.12 -23.09
C GLU A 150 -0.38 -2.82 -22.64
N LEU A 151 -1.34 -2.08 -22.04
CA LEU A 151 -2.61 -2.67 -21.60
C LEU A 151 -3.39 -3.22 -22.78
N GLU A 152 -3.92 -4.42 -22.60
CA GLU A 152 -4.75 -5.09 -23.58
C GLU A 152 -6.23 -5.04 -23.17
N ASN A 153 -7.10 -4.71 -24.10
CA ASN A 153 -8.50 -5.05 -23.99
C ASN A 153 -8.73 -6.56 -24.18
N LEU A 154 -9.96 -7.04 -24.03
CA LEU A 154 -10.24 -8.47 -24.11
C LEU A 154 -10.10 -9.02 -25.51
N GLU A 155 -10.43 -8.21 -26.53
CA GLU A 155 -10.35 -8.59 -27.94
C GLU A 155 -8.90 -8.72 -28.40
N GLU A 156 -8.07 -7.73 -28.10
CA GLU A 156 -6.62 -7.75 -28.40
C GLU A 156 -5.95 -8.97 -27.76
N PHE A 157 -6.29 -9.25 -26.50
CA PHE A 157 -5.78 -10.44 -25.81
C PHE A 157 -6.22 -11.74 -26.49
N HIS A 158 -7.49 -11.85 -26.92
CA HIS A 158 -7.96 -13.03 -27.61
C HIS A 158 -7.24 -13.21 -28.98
N ILE A 159 -7.04 -12.14 -29.72
CA ILE A 159 -6.31 -12.17 -31.00
C ILE A 159 -4.86 -12.65 -30.76
N ARG A 160 -4.18 -12.10 -29.77
CA ARG A 160 -2.82 -12.53 -29.41
C ARG A 160 -2.77 -14.01 -28.99
N LYS A 161 -3.76 -14.49 -28.22
CA LYS A 161 -3.88 -15.92 -27.88
C LYS A 161 -4.07 -16.81 -29.13
N ILE A 162 -4.85 -16.36 -30.07
CA ILE A 162 -5.11 -17.10 -31.32
C ILE A 162 -3.84 -17.12 -32.14
N LYS A 163 -3.14 -15.99 -32.35
CA LYS A 163 -1.85 -15.99 -33.06
C LYS A 163 -0.83 -16.93 -32.40
N TRP A 164 -0.73 -16.89 -31.06
CA TRP A 164 0.11 -17.85 -30.33
C TRP A 164 -0.36 -19.32 -30.54
N GLY A 165 -1.68 -19.56 -30.54
CA GLY A 165 -2.27 -20.87 -30.72
C GLY A 165 -1.98 -21.47 -32.13
N ILE A 166 -1.96 -20.65 -33.17
CA ILE A 166 -1.59 -21.02 -34.53
C ILE A 166 -0.14 -21.61 -34.52
N GLY A 167 0.81 -20.82 -34.02
CA GLY A 167 2.21 -21.26 -33.95
C GLY A 167 2.41 -22.48 -33.03
N GLU A 168 1.60 -22.63 -31.99
CA GLU A 168 1.68 -23.77 -31.09
C GLU A 168 1.11 -25.06 -31.72
N ILE A 169 0.04 -24.97 -32.52
CA ILE A 169 -0.54 -26.07 -33.27
C ILE A 169 0.50 -26.58 -34.31
N ASP A 170 1.13 -25.66 -35.04
CA ASP A 170 2.18 -25.98 -36.01
C ASP A 170 3.35 -26.68 -35.34
N ARG A 171 3.84 -26.14 -34.21
CA ARG A 171 4.91 -26.74 -33.44
C ARG A 171 4.58 -28.17 -32.94
N GLN A 172 3.31 -28.44 -32.64
CA GLN A 172 2.83 -29.74 -32.19
C GLN A 172 2.51 -30.71 -33.36
N GLY A 173 2.57 -30.24 -34.61
CA GLY A 173 2.20 -31.02 -35.78
C GLY A 173 0.72 -31.44 -35.81
N LYS A 174 -0.15 -30.68 -35.16
CA LYS A 174 -1.59 -30.94 -35.17
C LYS A 174 -2.26 -30.35 -36.40
N GLU A 175 -3.39 -30.91 -36.79
CA GLU A 175 -4.22 -30.35 -37.84
C GLU A 175 -4.79 -29.00 -37.45
N MET A 176 -4.73 -28.02 -38.34
CA MET A 176 -5.30 -26.69 -38.13
C MET A 176 -6.81 -26.77 -38.36
N THR A 177 -7.55 -26.87 -37.26
CA THR A 177 -9.01 -26.88 -37.22
C THR A 177 -9.51 -25.85 -36.22
N LEU A 178 -10.76 -25.35 -36.36
CA LEU A 178 -11.36 -24.44 -35.43
C LEU A 178 -11.34 -24.98 -33.98
N TRP A 179 -11.58 -26.27 -33.81
CA TRP A 179 -11.58 -26.93 -32.52
C TRP A 179 -10.16 -26.92 -31.89
N ASN A 180 -9.17 -27.40 -32.64
CA ASN A 180 -7.79 -27.43 -32.13
C ASN A 180 -7.27 -26.02 -31.83
N LEU A 181 -7.64 -25.03 -32.64
CA LEU A 181 -7.27 -23.64 -32.41
C LEU A 181 -7.95 -23.08 -31.14
N ALA A 182 -9.25 -23.33 -30.98
CA ALA A 182 -10.00 -22.91 -29.81
C ALA A 182 -9.45 -23.54 -28.52
N GLU A 183 -9.16 -24.83 -28.55
CA GLU A 183 -8.59 -25.57 -27.42
C GLU A 183 -7.18 -25.08 -27.05
N THR A 184 -6.29 -25.03 -28.06
CA THR A 184 -4.88 -24.62 -27.85
C THR A 184 -4.77 -23.19 -27.40
N ALA A 185 -5.47 -22.26 -28.05
CA ALA A 185 -5.53 -20.87 -27.65
C ALA A 185 -6.31 -20.66 -26.35
N GLY A 186 -7.14 -21.60 -25.90
CA GLY A 186 -8.03 -21.45 -24.74
C GLY A 186 -9.02 -20.29 -24.92
N VAL A 187 -9.55 -20.13 -26.13
CA VAL A 187 -10.54 -19.10 -26.48
C VAL A 187 -11.83 -19.81 -26.88
N LYS A 188 -12.94 -19.50 -26.20
CA LYS A 188 -14.22 -20.15 -26.51
C LYS A 188 -14.70 -19.75 -27.91
N PRO A 189 -15.30 -20.68 -28.70
CA PRO A 189 -15.76 -20.39 -30.06
C PRO A 189 -16.61 -19.15 -30.22
N ARG A 190 -17.53 -18.90 -29.29
CA ARG A 190 -18.38 -17.70 -29.28
C ARG A 190 -17.60 -16.37 -29.24
N TYR A 191 -16.37 -16.36 -28.75
CA TYR A 191 -15.49 -15.18 -28.77
C TYR A 191 -14.68 -15.10 -30.05
N MET A 192 -14.37 -16.26 -30.65
CA MET A 192 -13.70 -16.32 -31.94
C MET A 192 -14.62 -15.80 -33.05
N GLU A 193 -15.91 -16.14 -33.02
CA GLU A 193 -16.92 -15.60 -33.95
C GLU A 193 -16.91 -14.07 -34.01
N LYS A 194 -16.79 -13.41 -32.84
CA LYS A 194 -16.77 -11.92 -32.76
C LYS A 194 -15.56 -11.28 -33.43
N VAL A 195 -14.48 -12.00 -33.58
CA VAL A 195 -13.20 -11.52 -34.12
C VAL A 195 -12.78 -12.32 -35.37
N GLN A 196 -13.75 -12.97 -36.01
CA GLN A 196 -13.55 -13.89 -37.12
C GLN A 196 -12.66 -13.32 -38.23
N GLU A 197 -12.93 -12.11 -38.68
CA GLU A 197 -12.16 -11.48 -39.75
C GLU A 197 -10.69 -11.26 -39.36
N LYS A 198 -10.45 -10.87 -38.11
CA LYS A 198 -9.08 -10.70 -37.58
C LYS A 198 -8.36 -12.04 -37.40
N ILE A 199 -9.11 -13.16 -37.17
CA ILE A 199 -8.53 -14.50 -37.13
C ILE A 199 -8.15 -14.97 -38.52
N LYS A 200 -9.01 -14.71 -39.51
CA LYS A 200 -8.70 -15.00 -40.90
C LYS A 200 -7.45 -14.28 -41.37
N GLU A 201 -7.39 -12.98 -41.16
CA GLU A 201 -6.19 -12.19 -41.45
C GLU A 201 -4.95 -12.75 -40.78
N ALA A 202 -5.02 -13.12 -39.50
CA ALA A 202 -3.91 -13.69 -38.76
C ALA A 202 -3.48 -15.08 -39.27
N LEU A 203 -4.40 -15.89 -39.77
CA LEU A 203 -4.11 -17.19 -40.39
C LEU A 203 -3.49 -17.01 -41.78
N GLU A 204 -4.02 -16.11 -42.58
CA GLU A 204 -3.48 -15.79 -43.92
C GLU A 204 -2.06 -15.23 -43.83
N ASP A 205 -1.79 -14.35 -42.84
CA ASP A 205 -0.44 -13.84 -42.58
C ASP A 205 0.58 -14.96 -42.29
N GLU A 206 0.15 -16.04 -41.65
CA GLU A 206 0.97 -17.22 -41.34
C GLU A 206 0.93 -18.31 -42.45
N GLY A 207 0.22 -18.05 -43.55
CA GLY A 207 0.16 -18.93 -44.73
C GLY A 207 -0.86 -20.07 -44.64
N TYR A 208 -1.82 -20.00 -43.74
CA TYR A 208 -2.90 -20.96 -43.61
C TYR A 208 -4.14 -20.57 -44.43
N ASP A 209 -4.82 -21.55 -45.00
CA ASP A 209 -6.14 -21.37 -45.58
C ASP A 209 -7.17 -21.21 -44.47
N ALA A 210 -7.84 -20.05 -44.42
CA ALA A 210 -8.83 -19.73 -43.38
C ALA A 210 -10.23 -20.32 -43.68
N ASN A 211 -10.42 -21.11 -44.75
CA ASN A 211 -11.72 -21.66 -45.16
C ASN A 211 -12.34 -22.63 -44.14
N PHE A 212 -11.54 -23.22 -43.27
CA PHE A 212 -12.06 -24.06 -42.18
C PHE A 212 -12.74 -23.31 -41.04
N LEU A 213 -12.62 -21.98 -41.00
CA LEU A 213 -13.30 -21.13 -40.01
C LEU A 213 -14.77 -20.91 -40.38
N THR A 214 -15.54 -21.96 -40.24
CA THR A 214 -17.02 -21.88 -40.25
C THR A 214 -17.54 -21.83 -38.84
N PHE A 215 -18.19 -20.75 -38.46
CA PHE A 215 -18.78 -20.54 -37.15
C PHE A 215 -20.27 -20.84 -37.17
#